data_b63f5360c02fe1e7cb12a0a373a6f1d0
#
_entry.id   b63f5360c02fe1e7cb12a0a373a6f1d0
#
_cell.length_a   1.000
_cell.length_b   1.000
_cell.length_c   1.000
_cell.angle_alpha   90.00
_cell.angle_beta   90.00
_cell.angle_gamma   90.00
#
_symmetry.space_group_name_H-M   'P 1'
#
loop_
_entity.id
_entity.type
_entity.pdbx_description
1 polymer ?
#
loop_
_entity_poly.entity_id
_entity_poly.type
_entity_poly.pdbx_seq_one_letter_code
_entity_poly.pdbx_strand_id
1 'polypeptide(L)'
;MKSDDELGMAASITRRDFVQGVGAAALGLSLSPMARAVGDVSNVVAADYPPTKTGLRGSHPGSYEAAHAIAREGQSFPAPADFSESYDLVVVGAGISGLAAAHYYRERFGADKRILLLENHDDFGGHARRNEFHQGGQMRLSMGGVHNLEWWKFSPTVKVFLDKHGVDAKGMRENMQFAYGRTATHSSAMWFDEETYGVNRLVTELALDVSGVADDDTIDQIPISEAGRASLKAFCNATENLFEGKSEAEVEKYLRGISYPDFLRDHGGLTEDAVQLFDKLLHGGWGVEMRALSAMEVLEDGLPGRPLVGLPPTEGRWDYPAAMWPDGNASLARLQVAKLIPGVAPGTTADNVALAKFDYTALDLPDTRVRLRLSSTVVNATDTDDGVQVSYVTVSYTH
;
A
#
# COMPACT_ATOMS: atom_id res chain seq x y z
N MET A 1 -21.61 18.54 -8.76
CA MET A 1 -20.27 18.26 -8.21
C MET A 1 -20.19 18.92 -6.87
N LYS A 2 -19.78 18.23 -5.84
CA LYS A 2 -19.53 18.84 -4.53
C LYS A 2 -18.29 19.71 -4.61
N SER A 3 -18.30 20.86 -3.95
CA SER A 3 -17.15 21.78 -3.90
C SER A 3 -16.01 21.16 -3.05
N ASP A 4 -14.78 21.63 -3.22
CA ASP A 4 -13.63 21.17 -2.42
C ASP A 4 -13.83 21.42 -0.92
N ASP A 5 -14.62 22.43 -0.55
CA ASP A 5 -15.06 22.69 0.83
C ASP A 5 -15.98 21.58 1.37
N GLU A 6 -16.92 21.07 0.55
CA GLU A 6 -17.83 19.99 0.95
C GLU A 6 -17.12 18.62 1.02
N LEU A 7 -15.93 18.52 0.43
CA LEU A 7 -15.08 17.33 0.46
C LEU A 7 -14.01 17.40 1.56
N GLY A 8 -13.97 18.47 2.34
CA GLY A 8 -12.99 18.69 3.40
C GLY A 8 -11.56 18.95 2.87
N MET A 9 -11.43 19.24 1.57
CA MET A 9 -10.12 19.44 0.92
C MET A 9 -9.60 20.88 0.97
N ALA A 10 -10.40 21.83 1.45
CA ALA A 10 -10.01 23.22 1.60
C ALA A 10 -9.42 23.56 2.99
N ALA A 11 -9.45 22.63 3.93
CA ALA A 11 -8.85 22.86 5.24
C ALA A 11 -7.32 22.77 5.14
N SER A 12 -6.62 23.87 5.47
CA SER A 12 -5.17 23.86 5.59
C SER A 12 -4.75 22.94 6.74
N ILE A 13 -4.03 21.87 6.43
CA ILE A 13 -3.45 20.99 7.46
C ILE A 13 -2.47 21.82 8.27
N THR A 14 -2.74 21.98 9.57
CA THR A 14 -1.87 22.75 10.44
C THR A 14 -0.63 21.91 10.83
N ARG A 15 0.47 22.59 11.23
CA ARG A 15 1.66 21.90 11.78
C ARG A 15 1.30 20.98 12.95
N ARG A 16 0.22 21.27 13.66
CA ARG A 16 -0.25 20.49 14.80
C ARG A 16 -0.92 19.19 14.37
N ASP A 17 -1.71 19.21 13.27
CA ASP A 17 -2.36 18.02 12.72
C ASP A 17 -1.31 17.07 12.15
N PHE A 18 -0.26 17.63 11.53
CA PHE A 18 0.91 16.84 11.06
C PHE A 18 1.67 16.19 12.21
N VAL A 19 1.92 16.90 13.31
CA VAL A 19 2.64 16.38 14.48
C VAL A 19 1.82 15.32 15.23
N GLN A 20 0.49 15.46 15.28
CA GLN A 20 -0.39 14.47 15.92
C GLN A 20 -0.51 13.18 15.09
N GLY A 21 -0.58 13.29 13.77
CA GLY A 21 -0.56 12.11 12.87
C GLY A 21 0.77 11.35 12.90
N VAL A 22 1.89 12.06 13.00
CA VAL A 22 3.25 11.47 13.09
C VAL A 22 3.55 10.94 14.49
N GLY A 23 2.99 11.56 15.54
CA GLY A 23 3.18 11.13 16.93
C GLY A 23 2.64 9.72 17.20
N ALA A 24 1.54 9.35 16.59
CA ALA A 24 0.95 8.01 16.72
C ALA A 24 1.80 6.91 16.02
N ALA A 25 2.49 7.26 14.94
CA ALA A 25 3.41 6.34 14.25
C ALA A 25 4.78 6.22 14.93
N ALA A 26 5.24 7.27 15.64
CA ALA A 26 6.57 7.31 16.25
C ALA A 26 6.70 6.55 17.57
N LEU A 27 5.59 6.32 18.28
CA LEU A 27 5.61 5.60 19.57
C LEU A 27 5.79 4.08 19.45
N GLY A 28 5.62 3.51 18.24
CA GLY A 28 5.80 2.07 17.96
C GLY A 28 7.24 1.64 17.61
N LEU A 29 8.19 2.55 17.41
CA LEU A 29 9.50 2.26 16.79
C LEU A 29 10.70 2.42 17.70
N SER A 30 10.53 2.56 19.01
CA SER A 30 11.65 2.55 19.95
C SER A 30 11.99 1.13 20.37
N LEU A 31 13.23 0.72 20.08
CA LEU A 31 13.97 -0.45 20.60
C LEU A 31 14.07 -1.68 19.68
N SER A 32 14.97 -1.57 18.69
CA SER A 32 15.65 -2.76 18.15
C SER A 32 17.18 -2.55 18.16
N PRO A 33 17.99 -3.53 18.63
CA PRO A 33 19.45 -3.44 18.68
C PRO A 33 20.14 -3.31 17.32
N MET A 34 19.46 -3.58 16.21
CA MET A 34 20.02 -3.47 14.85
C MET A 34 20.34 -2.03 14.40
N ALA A 35 19.82 -1.01 15.07
CA ALA A 35 20.11 0.39 14.76
C ALA A 35 21.54 0.82 15.12
N ARG A 36 22.35 -0.04 15.77
CA ARG A 36 23.71 0.31 16.23
C ARG A 36 24.84 0.00 15.24
N ALA A 37 24.55 -0.63 14.12
CA ALA A 37 25.58 -1.01 13.14
C ALA A 37 25.75 0.00 11.98
N VAL A 38 25.02 1.12 11.99
CA VAL A 38 25.19 2.15 10.97
C VAL A 38 26.25 3.13 11.46
N GLY A 39 27.45 3.01 10.91
CA GLY A 39 28.51 3.98 11.10
C GLY A 39 28.08 5.38 10.74
N ASP A 40 28.75 6.35 11.33
CA ASP A 40 28.57 7.79 11.21
C ASP A 40 28.32 8.23 9.74
N VAL A 41 27.05 8.38 9.35
CA VAL A 41 26.68 8.91 8.04
C VAL A 41 26.46 10.42 8.16
N SER A 42 27.48 11.12 8.61
CA SER A 42 27.56 12.57 8.49
C SER A 42 27.91 12.93 7.04
N ASN A 43 26.97 12.65 6.11
CA ASN A 43 27.06 13.14 4.75
C ASN A 43 25.87 14.08 4.50
N VAL A 44 26.22 15.31 4.20
CA VAL A 44 25.33 16.33 3.65
C VAL A 44 24.48 15.66 2.56
N VAL A 45 23.21 15.41 2.89
CA VAL A 45 22.24 15.00 1.89
C VAL A 45 22.18 16.14 0.90
N ALA A 46 22.41 15.87 -0.38
CA ALA A 46 22.30 16.90 -1.40
C ALA A 46 20.93 17.55 -1.27
N ALA A 47 20.86 18.88 -1.31
CA ALA A 47 19.63 19.64 -1.10
C ALA A 47 18.47 19.25 -2.04
N ASP A 48 18.76 18.44 -3.05
CA ASP A 48 17.83 18.02 -4.09
C ASP A 48 17.64 16.48 -4.19
N TYR A 49 17.88 15.75 -3.11
CA TYR A 49 17.63 14.30 -3.06
C TYR A 49 16.15 14.02 -2.76
N PRO A 50 15.35 13.54 -3.76
CA PRO A 50 13.89 13.45 -3.65
C PRO A 50 13.37 12.70 -2.43
N PRO A 51 13.95 11.56 -1.99
CA PRO A 51 13.44 10.83 -0.83
C PRO A 51 13.46 11.63 0.48
N THR A 52 14.21 12.70 0.59
CA THR A 52 14.28 13.55 1.79
C THR A 52 13.36 14.75 1.75
N LYS A 53 12.71 15.01 0.61
CA LYS A 53 11.73 16.10 0.50
C LYS A 53 10.51 15.82 1.37
N THR A 54 9.97 16.85 1.99
CA THR A 54 8.80 16.80 2.87
C THR A 54 7.55 17.34 2.19
N GLY A 55 6.39 17.23 2.84
CA GLY A 55 5.09 17.70 2.34
C GLY A 55 4.31 16.62 1.58
N LEU A 56 3.33 17.05 0.79
CA LEU A 56 2.49 16.16 -0.01
C LEU A 56 3.23 15.69 -1.24
N ARG A 57 3.97 14.60 -1.11
CA ARG A 57 4.87 14.09 -2.15
C ARG A 57 4.17 13.65 -3.44
N GLY A 58 2.87 13.37 -3.41
CA GLY A 58 2.06 13.07 -4.59
C GLY A 58 1.44 14.30 -5.27
N SER A 59 1.46 15.46 -4.62
CA SER A 59 0.83 16.72 -5.07
C SER A 59 1.81 17.88 -4.98
N HIS A 60 2.98 17.73 -5.54
CA HIS A 60 3.97 18.81 -5.68
C HIS A 60 3.79 19.55 -7.02
N PRO A 61 4.28 20.78 -7.17
CA PRO A 61 4.23 21.51 -8.43
C PRO A 61 4.80 20.66 -9.58
N GLY A 62 4.10 20.64 -10.72
CA GLY A 62 4.44 19.85 -11.89
C GLY A 62 3.88 18.42 -11.91
N SER A 63 3.37 17.91 -10.79
CA SER A 63 2.89 16.52 -10.73
C SER A 63 1.49 16.31 -11.31
N TYR A 64 0.68 17.37 -11.44
CA TYR A 64 -0.72 17.24 -11.85
C TYR A 64 -1.18 18.29 -12.86
N GLU A 65 -0.46 19.39 -13.04
CA GLU A 65 -0.93 20.52 -13.86
C GLU A 65 -1.17 20.13 -15.30
N ALA A 66 -0.22 19.42 -15.94
CA ALA A 66 -0.39 18.97 -17.33
C ALA A 66 -1.55 17.97 -17.46
N ALA A 67 -1.69 17.06 -16.50
CA ALA A 67 -2.78 16.08 -16.48
C ALA A 67 -4.14 16.76 -16.29
N HIS A 68 -4.24 17.75 -15.41
CA HIS A 68 -5.46 18.53 -15.21
C HIS A 68 -5.79 19.40 -16.43
N ALA A 69 -4.80 20.05 -17.03
CA ALA A 69 -4.97 20.84 -18.25
C ALA A 69 -5.60 19.98 -19.37
N ILE A 70 -5.13 18.74 -19.54
CA ILE A 70 -5.70 17.81 -20.53
C ILE A 70 -7.09 17.33 -20.09
N ALA A 71 -7.19 16.74 -18.90
CA ALA A 71 -8.38 15.97 -18.50
C ALA A 71 -9.56 16.83 -18.06
N ARG A 72 -9.32 18.01 -17.47
CA ARG A 72 -10.35 18.89 -16.91
C ARG A 72 -10.61 20.12 -17.77
N GLU A 73 -9.58 20.65 -18.42
CA GLU A 73 -9.67 21.91 -19.17
C GLU A 73 -9.71 21.68 -20.69
N GLY A 74 -9.50 20.44 -21.15
CA GLY A 74 -9.51 20.10 -22.57
C GLY A 74 -8.35 20.71 -23.37
N GLN A 75 -7.26 21.08 -22.69
CA GLN A 75 -6.09 21.62 -23.39
C GLN A 75 -5.42 20.53 -24.23
N SER A 76 -4.91 20.94 -25.38
CA SER A 76 -4.05 20.13 -26.22
C SER A 76 -2.64 20.69 -26.21
N PHE A 77 -1.66 19.82 -26.16
CA PHE A 77 -0.25 20.17 -26.29
C PHE A 77 0.17 19.92 -27.72
N PRO A 78 0.65 20.96 -28.45
CA PRO A 78 1.09 20.79 -29.82
C PRO A 78 2.28 19.81 -29.86
N ALA A 79 2.30 18.94 -30.87
CA ALA A 79 3.45 18.10 -31.11
C ALA A 79 4.68 19.00 -31.44
N PRO A 80 5.87 18.68 -30.87
CA PRO A 80 7.09 19.39 -31.21
C PRO A 80 7.41 19.22 -32.69
N ALA A 81 8.00 20.25 -33.28
CA ALA A 81 8.34 20.24 -34.73
C ALA A 81 9.43 19.21 -35.08
N ASP A 82 10.31 18.92 -34.12
CA ASP A 82 11.45 18.02 -34.28
C ASP A 82 11.49 16.93 -33.21
N PHE A 83 11.97 15.74 -33.61
CA PHE A 83 12.29 14.65 -32.69
C PHE A 83 13.66 14.91 -32.08
N SER A 84 13.71 14.91 -30.75
CA SER A 84 14.97 15.11 -30.02
C SER A 84 15.78 13.83 -29.84
N GLU A 85 15.10 12.69 -29.69
CA GLU A 85 15.73 11.41 -29.35
C GLU A 85 14.94 10.22 -29.93
N SER A 86 15.62 9.09 -30.15
CA SER A 86 15.00 7.84 -30.60
C SER A 86 15.39 6.70 -29.68
N TYR A 87 14.44 5.81 -29.38
CA TYR A 87 14.57 4.69 -28.48
C TYR A 87 13.92 3.43 -29.07
N ASP A 88 14.37 2.25 -28.69
CA ASP A 88 13.70 0.99 -29.01
C ASP A 88 12.39 0.83 -28.22
N LEU A 89 12.33 1.42 -27.01
CA LEU A 89 11.16 1.43 -26.15
C LEU A 89 11.09 2.74 -25.35
N VAL A 90 9.90 3.33 -25.30
CA VAL A 90 9.56 4.39 -24.33
C VAL A 90 8.55 3.82 -23.34
N VAL A 91 8.84 3.93 -22.05
CA VAL A 91 7.93 3.52 -20.96
C VAL A 91 7.36 4.75 -20.28
N VAL A 92 6.06 4.84 -20.19
CA VAL A 92 5.36 5.93 -19.51
C VAL A 92 5.05 5.53 -18.08
N GLY A 93 5.74 6.18 -17.14
CA GLY A 93 5.70 5.89 -15.70
C GLY A 93 6.81 4.95 -15.24
N ALA A 94 7.55 5.38 -14.20
CA ALA A 94 8.62 4.61 -13.56
C ALA A 94 8.17 3.99 -12.21
N GLY A 95 6.91 3.57 -12.12
CA GLY A 95 6.44 2.68 -11.06
C GLY A 95 6.97 1.25 -11.24
N ILE A 96 6.71 0.37 -10.27
CA ILE A 96 7.18 -1.03 -10.29
C ILE A 96 6.87 -1.72 -11.61
N SER A 97 5.66 -1.52 -12.17
CA SER A 97 5.24 -2.13 -13.44
C SER A 97 6.02 -1.61 -14.65
N GLY A 98 6.23 -0.28 -14.72
CA GLY A 98 7.01 0.33 -15.81
C GLY A 98 8.47 -0.11 -15.77
N LEU A 99 9.07 -0.14 -14.57
CA LEU A 99 10.42 -0.67 -14.37
C LEU A 99 10.52 -2.15 -14.77
N ALA A 100 9.54 -2.97 -14.38
CA ALA A 100 9.49 -4.38 -14.79
C ALA A 100 9.35 -4.54 -16.31
N ALA A 101 8.55 -3.69 -16.97
CA ALA A 101 8.42 -3.71 -18.43
C ALA A 101 9.77 -3.47 -19.11
N ALA A 102 10.57 -2.53 -18.63
CA ALA A 102 11.92 -2.28 -19.14
C ALA A 102 12.84 -3.49 -18.94
N HIS A 103 12.77 -4.18 -17.79
CA HIS A 103 13.52 -5.42 -17.54
C HIS A 103 13.13 -6.53 -18.53
N TYR A 104 11.83 -6.82 -18.66
CA TYR A 104 11.33 -7.86 -19.57
C TYR A 104 11.65 -7.57 -21.03
N TYR A 105 11.58 -6.30 -21.43
CA TYR A 105 11.95 -5.90 -22.79
C TYR A 105 13.43 -6.20 -23.08
N ARG A 106 14.32 -5.83 -22.18
CA ARG A 106 15.75 -6.12 -22.32
C ARG A 106 16.05 -7.60 -22.28
N GLU A 107 15.37 -8.36 -21.43
CA GLU A 107 15.52 -9.80 -21.38
C GLU A 107 15.12 -10.46 -22.70
N ARG A 108 14.05 -9.97 -23.33
CA ARG A 108 13.52 -10.54 -24.57
C ARG A 108 14.27 -10.10 -25.82
N PHE A 109 14.70 -8.85 -25.88
CA PHE A 109 15.20 -8.23 -27.12
C PHE A 109 16.70 -7.87 -27.07
N GLY A 110 17.34 -7.98 -25.93
CA GLY A 110 18.78 -7.75 -25.74
C GLY A 110 19.12 -6.59 -24.81
N ALA A 111 20.28 -6.71 -24.16
CA ALA A 111 20.76 -5.71 -23.21
C ALA A 111 21.27 -4.40 -23.88
N ASP A 112 21.49 -4.45 -25.19
CA ASP A 112 21.92 -3.31 -26.03
C ASP A 112 20.78 -2.34 -26.35
N LYS A 113 19.54 -2.74 -26.12
CA LYS A 113 18.35 -1.93 -26.41
C LYS A 113 18.32 -0.62 -25.64
N ARG A 114 17.98 0.47 -26.34
CA ARG A 114 17.83 1.81 -25.78
C ARG A 114 16.42 1.97 -25.25
N ILE A 115 16.31 2.30 -23.97
CA ILE A 115 15.01 2.47 -23.27
C ILE A 115 14.99 3.82 -22.58
N LEU A 116 13.90 4.57 -22.77
CA LEU A 116 13.58 5.76 -21.99
C LEU A 116 12.37 5.49 -21.10
N LEU A 117 12.51 5.68 -19.79
CA LEU A 117 11.39 5.75 -18.87
C LEU A 117 11.10 7.23 -18.58
N LEU A 118 9.87 7.65 -18.77
CA LEU A 118 9.38 9.00 -18.47
C LEU A 118 8.53 8.96 -17.21
N GLU A 119 8.95 9.66 -16.17
CA GLU A 119 8.25 9.73 -14.91
C GLU A 119 7.75 11.15 -14.64
N ASN A 120 6.46 11.27 -14.39
CA ASN A 120 5.78 12.52 -14.10
C ASN A 120 6.29 13.21 -12.82
N HIS A 121 6.60 12.40 -11.81
CA HIS A 121 7.08 12.91 -10.52
C HIS A 121 8.58 13.18 -10.49
N ASP A 122 9.03 13.84 -9.44
CA ASP A 122 10.44 14.11 -9.15
C ASP A 122 11.17 12.91 -8.52
N ASP A 123 10.49 11.76 -8.41
CA ASP A 123 11.03 10.51 -7.90
C ASP A 123 10.35 9.33 -8.59
N PHE A 124 11.04 8.20 -8.68
CA PHE A 124 10.54 6.95 -9.24
C PHE A 124 9.92 6.05 -8.16
N GLY A 125 9.29 4.94 -8.59
CA GLY A 125 8.65 3.95 -7.72
C GLY A 125 7.12 4.02 -7.74
N GLY A 126 6.54 5.10 -8.27
CA GLY A 126 5.10 5.29 -8.33
C GLY A 126 4.50 5.36 -6.92
N HIS A 127 3.54 4.47 -6.62
CA HIS A 127 2.95 4.37 -5.29
C HIS A 127 3.95 3.85 -4.23
N ALA A 128 4.91 3.01 -4.63
CA ALA A 128 5.99 2.51 -3.79
C ALA A 128 7.11 3.56 -3.66
N ARG A 129 6.81 4.66 -3.00
CA ARG A 129 7.70 5.81 -2.85
C ARG A 129 8.49 5.74 -1.55
N ARG A 130 9.77 6.17 -1.61
CA ARG A 130 10.64 6.22 -0.44
C ARG A 130 10.52 7.55 0.28
N ASN A 131 10.48 7.51 1.61
CA ASN A 131 10.60 8.67 2.47
C ASN A 131 11.74 8.47 3.46
N GLU A 132 12.69 9.40 3.48
CA GLU A 132 13.80 9.43 4.40
C GLU A 132 13.71 10.63 5.34
N PHE A 133 13.81 10.37 6.63
CA PHE A 133 13.84 11.39 7.66
C PHE A 133 15.20 11.35 8.34
N HIS A 134 15.88 12.49 8.43
CA HIS A 134 17.18 12.61 9.07
C HIS A 134 17.07 13.46 10.32
N GLN A 135 17.29 12.85 11.49
CA GLN A 135 17.21 13.52 12.77
C GLN A 135 18.33 13.05 13.71
N GLY A 136 19.08 14.00 14.28
CA GLY A 136 20.15 13.68 15.23
C GLY A 136 21.25 12.76 14.64
N GLY A 137 21.57 12.91 13.35
CA GLY A 137 22.56 12.06 12.65
C GLY A 137 22.06 10.65 12.31
N GLN A 138 20.79 10.36 12.54
CA GLN A 138 20.18 9.06 12.22
C GLN A 138 19.21 9.19 11.07
N MET A 139 19.30 8.26 10.11
CA MET A 139 18.29 8.07 9.08
C MET A 139 17.14 7.21 9.62
N ARG A 140 15.92 7.65 9.38
CA ARG A 140 14.68 6.92 9.63
C ARG A 140 13.96 6.71 8.31
N LEU A 141 13.41 5.53 8.09
CA LEU A 141 12.67 5.17 6.90
C LEU A 141 11.20 5.00 7.23
N SER A 142 10.34 5.46 6.32
CA SER A 142 8.92 5.14 6.32
C SER A 142 8.68 4.02 5.32
N MET A 143 7.71 3.15 5.59
CA MET A 143 7.29 2.06 4.69
C MET A 143 6.63 2.56 3.40
N GLY A 144 6.46 3.88 3.23
CA GLY A 144 5.85 4.46 2.04
C GLY A 144 4.39 4.06 1.85
N GLY A 145 3.93 4.07 0.59
CA GLY A 145 2.54 3.75 0.24
C GLY A 145 2.22 2.25 0.13
N VAL A 146 3.23 1.42 -0.09
CA VAL A 146 3.09 -0.04 -0.28
C VAL A 146 4.23 -0.75 0.42
N HIS A 147 3.92 -1.73 1.27
CA HIS A 147 4.96 -2.38 2.07
C HIS A 147 4.95 -3.90 2.03
N ASN A 148 3.80 -4.55 1.84
CA ASN A 148 3.71 -6.00 1.91
C ASN A 148 4.19 -6.68 0.63
N LEU A 149 5.03 -7.71 0.77
CA LEU A 149 5.30 -8.71 -0.25
C LEU A 149 4.52 -9.97 0.10
N GLU A 150 3.36 -10.14 -0.52
CA GLU A 150 2.49 -11.31 -0.35
C GLU A 150 2.94 -12.45 -1.27
N TRP A 151 4.18 -12.89 -1.09
CA TRP A 151 4.90 -13.80 -1.97
C TRP A 151 4.15 -15.11 -2.26
N TRP A 152 3.33 -15.58 -1.33
CA TRP A 152 2.53 -16.81 -1.51
C TRP A 152 1.40 -16.63 -2.53
N LYS A 153 0.89 -15.40 -2.72
CA LYS A 153 -0.15 -15.05 -3.69
C LYS A 153 0.40 -14.73 -5.08
N PHE A 154 1.71 -14.57 -5.22
CA PHE A 154 2.30 -14.16 -6.49
C PHE A 154 2.23 -15.25 -7.56
N SER A 155 1.96 -14.83 -8.80
CA SER A 155 2.02 -15.70 -9.97
C SER A 155 3.43 -16.27 -10.15
N PRO A 156 3.59 -17.40 -10.85
CA PRO A 156 4.91 -17.96 -11.19
C PRO A 156 5.81 -16.93 -11.87
N THR A 157 5.27 -16.10 -12.76
CA THR A 157 6.02 -15.04 -13.46
C THR A 157 6.63 -14.03 -12.48
N VAL A 158 5.85 -13.56 -11.51
CA VAL A 158 6.34 -12.61 -10.49
C VAL A 158 7.37 -13.26 -9.59
N LYS A 159 7.17 -14.53 -9.19
CA LYS A 159 8.16 -15.27 -8.38
C LYS A 159 9.51 -15.39 -9.10
N VAL A 160 9.50 -15.80 -10.36
CA VAL A 160 10.72 -15.86 -11.19
C VAL A 160 11.38 -14.49 -11.34
N PHE A 161 10.59 -13.41 -11.47
CA PHE A 161 11.13 -12.05 -11.55
C PHE A 161 11.84 -11.65 -10.25
N LEU A 162 11.24 -11.92 -9.10
CA LEU A 162 11.84 -11.64 -7.80
C LEU A 162 13.12 -12.44 -7.58
N ASP A 163 13.11 -13.73 -7.91
CA ASP A 163 14.29 -14.61 -7.82
C ASP A 163 15.46 -14.09 -8.67
N LYS A 164 15.19 -13.66 -9.92
CA LYS A 164 16.20 -13.02 -10.80
C LYS A 164 16.77 -11.71 -10.21
N HIS A 165 15.98 -11.03 -9.37
CA HIS A 165 16.41 -9.85 -8.66
C HIS A 165 17.11 -10.17 -7.33
N GLY A 166 17.21 -11.46 -6.96
CA GLY A 166 17.81 -11.91 -5.71
C GLY A 166 16.95 -11.66 -4.48
N VAL A 167 15.63 -11.56 -4.66
CA VAL A 167 14.68 -11.32 -3.56
C VAL A 167 14.18 -12.65 -3.02
N ASP A 168 14.65 -13.03 -1.85
CA ASP A 168 14.13 -14.16 -1.06
C ASP A 168 13.09 -13.65 -0.06
N ALA A 169 11.85 -13.49 -0.52
CA ALA A 169 10.77 -12.98 0.32
C ALA A 169 10.46 -13.90 1.51
N LYS A 170 10.62 -15.23 1.37
CA LYS A 170 10.42 -16.17 2.46
C LYS A 170 11.51 -16.00 3.54
N GLY A 171 12.77 -16.01 3.14
CA GLY A 171 13.89 -15.79 4.06
C GLY A 171 13.85 -14.39 4.68
N MET A 172 13.43 -13.36 3.95
CA MET A 172 13.17 -12.03 4.52
C MET A 172 12.15 -12.11 5.66
N ARG A 173 11.03 -12.83 5.47
CA ARG A 173 9.99 -12.98 6.50
C ARG A 173 10.50 -13.73 7.73
N GLU A 174 11.25 -14.78 7.54
CA GLU A 174 11.83 -15.58 8.64
C GLU A 174 12.80 -14.75 9.50
N ASN A 175 13.50 -13.79 8.88
CA ASN A 175 14.46 -12.91 9.55
C ASN A 175 13.85 -11.59 10.06
N MET A 176 12.59 -11.31 9.75
CA MET A 176 11.93 -10.10 10.24
C MET A 176 11.65 -10.18 11.73
N GLN A 177 12.16 -9.19 12.45
CA GLN A 177 11.86 -8.97 13.87
C GLN A 177 10.66 -8.01 14.06
N PHE A 178 9.85 -7.83 13.02
CA PHE A 178 8.71 -6.93 13.06
C PHE A 178 7.45 -7.69 13.48
N ALA A 179 6.89 -7.32 14.58
CA ALA A 179 5.70 -7.94 15.15
C ALA A 179 4.50 -6.98 15.07
N TYR A 180 3.96 -6.66 13.91
CA TYR A 180 2.74 -5.88 13.71
C TYR A 180 1.84 -5.78 14.97
N GLY A 181 2.21 -4.96 15.98
CA GLY A 181 1.49 -4.82 17.23
C GLY A 181 1.38 -6.08 18.09
N ARG A 182 2.10 -7.15 17.78
CA ARG A 182 2.06 -8.44 18.47
C ARG A 182 3.07 -8.58 19.61
N THR A 183 3.40 -7.51 20.27
CA THR A 183 4.06 -7.67 21.55
C THR A 183 3.04 -8.27 22.52
N ALA A 184 3.45 -9.23 23.33
CA ALA A 184 2.58 -9.94 24.29
C ALA A 184 1.87 -9.01 25.30
N THR A 185 2.12 -7.72 25.25
CA THR A 185 1.61 -6.70 26.16
C THR A 185 0.52 -5.81 25.58
N HIS A 186 0.16 -5.98 24.29
CA HIS A 186 -0.84 -5.13 23.64
C HIS A 186 -1.90 -5.99 22.97
N SER A 187 -3.16 -5.69 23.26
CA SER A 187 -4.34 -6.26 22.62
C SER A 187 -4.93 -5.29 21.59
N SER A 188 -5.85 -5.77 20.78
CA SER A 188 -6.71 -4.93 19.95
C SER A 188 -7.61 -4.08 20.83
N ALA A 189 -8.02 -2.92 20.33
CA ALA A 189 -9.00 -2.07 21.00
C ALA A 189 -9.89 -1.38 19.96
N MET A 190 -11.14 -1.12 20.33
CA MET A 190 -12.09 -0.38 19.50
C MET A 190 -12.50 0.91 20.21
N TRP A 191 -12.47 2.00 19.46
CA TRP A 191 -12.98 3.29 19.92
C TRP A 191 -14.42 3.45 19.47
N PHE A 192 -15.28 3.76 20.43
CA PHE A 192 -16.69 4.10 20.24
C PHE A 192 -16.84 5.61 20.41
N ASP A 193 -17.28 6.30 19.38
CA ASP A 193 -17.45 7.75 19.38
C ASP A 193 -18.85 8.14 19.83
N GLU A 194 -18.95 9.39 20.36
CA GLU A 194 -20.19 9.92 20.91
C GLU A 194 -21.26 10.15 19.84
N GLU A 195 -20.88 10.47 18.62
CA GLU A 195 -21.82 10.72 17.52
C GLU A 195 -22.59 9.44 17.15
N THR A 196 -21.90 8.31 17.07
CA THR A 196 -22.47 7.02 16.66
C THR A 196 -23.09 6.26 17.83
N TYR A 197 -22.43 6.27 19.00
CA TYR A 197 -22.76 5.39 20.13
C TYR A 197 -23.24 6.15 21.39
N GLY A 198 -23.35 7.47 21.33
CA GLY A 198 -23.79 8.30 22.46
C GLY A 198 -22.76 8.43 23.58
N VAL A 199 -21.54 7.93 23.40
CA VAL A 199 -20.47 7.97 24.41
C VAL A 199 -19.09 7.85 23.75
N ASN A 200 -18.11 8.56 24.28
CA ASN A 200 -16.71 8.35 23.94
C ASN A 200 -16.10 7.28 24.83
N ARG A 201 -15.82 6.08 24.28
CA ARG A 201 -15.32 4.95 25.05
C ARG A 201 -14.29 4.14 24.27
N LEU A 202 -13.18 3.80 24.92
CA LEU A 202 -12.23 2.80 24.44
C LEU A 202 -12.54 1.48 25.11
N VAL A 203 -12.80 0.43 24.32
CA VAL A 203 -12.92 -0.95 24.80
C VAL A 203 -11.66 -1.69 24.36
N THR A 204 -10.86 -2.14 25.32
CA THR A 204 -9.63 -2.90 25.08
C THR A 204 -9.95 -4.39 24.97
N GLU A 205 -9.03 -5.16 24.35
CA GLU A 205 -9.18 -6.61 24.14
C GLU A 205 -10.36 -6.99 23.23
N LEU A 206 -10.95 -6.00 22.57
CA LEU A 206 -12.02 -6.20 21.60
C LEU A 206 -11.45 -6.40 20.21
N ALA A 207 -11.64 -7.59 19.66
CA ALA A 207 -11.30 -7.96 18.29
C ALA A 207 -12.50 -8.63 17.65
N LEU A 208 -13.27 -7.86 16.87
CA LEU A 208 -14.38 -8.38 16.06
C LEU A 208 -13.94 -8.77 14.64
N ASP A 209 -12.64 -8.62 14.35
CA ASP A 209 -12.03 -8.96 13.07
C ASP A 209 -11.46 -10.38 13.08
N VAL A 210 -10.69 -10.70 12.05
CA VAL A 210 -10.02 -11.99 11.86
C VAL A 210 -9.09 -12.41 13.01
N SER A 211 -8.75 -11.51 13.92
CA SER A 211 -7.78 -11.77 14.99
C SER A 211 -8.39 -12.38 16.25
N GLY A 212 -9.70 -12.49 16.34
CA GLY A 212 -10.36 -13.15 17.46
C GLY A 212 -11.80 -12.70 17.69
N VAL A 213 -12.42 -13.38 18.63
CA VAL A 213 -13.74 -13.05 19.15
C VAL A 213 -13.55 -12.53 20.57
N ALA A 214 -14.23 -11.44 20.91
CA ALA A 214 -14.21 -10.92 22.27
C ALA A 214 -14.84 -11.93 23.24
N ASP A 215 -14.31 -12.00 24.45
CA ASP A 215 -14.96 -12.71 25.54
C ASP A 215 -16.22 -11.95 26.03
N ASP A 216 -17.03 -12.64 26.81
CA ASP A 216 -18.30 -12.10 27.31
C ASP A 216 -18.12 -10.82 28.15
N ASP A 217 -17.06 -10.74 28.95
CA ASP A 217 -16.78 -9.59 29.82
C ASP A 217 -16.37 -8.36 28.98
N THR A 218 -15.66 -8.58 27.89
CA THR A 218 -15.32 -7.54 26.93
C THR A 218 -16.54 -7.05 26.16
N ILE A 219 -17.43 -7.98 25.71
CA ILE A 219 -18.68 -7.64 25.03
C ILE A 219 -19.58 -6.80 25.95
N ASP A 220 -19.60 -7.04 27.25
CA ASP A 220 -20.40 -6.25 28.19
C ASP A 220 -19.99 -4.77 28.28
N GLN A 221 -18.78 -4.44 27.85
CA GLN A 221 -18.29 -3.05 27.83
C GLN A 221 -18.69 -2.30 26.57
N ILE A 222 -19.20 -2.99 25.52
CA ILE A 222 -19.60 -2.36 24.26
C ILE A 222 -20.82 -1.49 24.48
N PRO A 223 -20.83 -0.20 24.04
CA PRO A 223 -21.94 0.73 24.27
C PRO A 223 -23.07 0.55 23.25
N ILE A 224 -23.67 -0.64 23.21
CA ILE A 224 -24.87 -1.00 22.46
C ILE A 224 -25.94 -1.46 23.44
N SER A 225 -27.15 -1.78 22.97
CA SER A 225 -28.24 -2.24 23.81
C SER A 225 -27.90 -3.54 24.55
N GLU A 226 -28.61 -3.84 25.63
CA GLU A 226 -28.48 -5.11 26.34
C GLU A 226 -28.82 -6.30 25.42
N ALA A 227 -29.87 -6.14 24.59
CA ALA A 227 -30.22 -7.14 23.59
C ALA A 227 -29.13 -7.32 22.53
N GLY A 228 -28.48 -6.21 22.12
CA GLY A 228 -27.33 -6.22 21.21
C GLY A 228 -26.16 -7.01 21.76
N ARG A 229 -25.76 -6.76 23.01
CA ARG A 229 -24.69 -7.51 23.66
C ARG A 229 -25.04 -9.00 23.80
N ALA A 230 -26.28 -9.30 24.20
CA ALA A 230 -26.74 -10.69 24.32
C ALA A 230 -26.71 -11.43 22.96
N SER A 231 -27.19 -10.78 21.88
CA SER A 231 -27.16 -11.36 20.54
C SER A 231 -25.72 -11.56 20.03
N LEU A 232 -24.82 -10.60 20.29
CA LEU A 232 -23.42 -10.70 19.93
C LEU A 232 -22.71 -11.85 20.66
N LYS A 233 -22.95 -12.01 21.97
CA LYS A 233 -22.42 -13.15 22.74
C LYS A 233 -22.93 -14.48 22.17
N ALA A 234 -24.22 -14.60 21.89
CA ALA A 234 -24.79 -15.80 21.31
C ALA A 234 -24.15 -16.14 19.96
N PHE A 235 -23.97 -15.15 19.10
CA PHE A 235 -23.32 -15.30 17.79
C PHE A 235 -21.85 -15.72 17.92
N CYS A 236 -21.09 -15.06 18.79
CA CYS A 236 -19.67 -15.35 19.00
C CYS A 236 -19.42 -16.77 19.56
N ASN A 237 -20.35 -17.28 20.37
CA ASN A 237 -20.27 -18.61 20.96
C ASN A 237 -20.96 -19.70 20.12
N ALA A 238 -21.57 -19.36 18.98
CA ALA A 238 -22.29 -20.31 18.14
C ALA A 238 -21.29 -21.25 17.43
N THR A 239 -21.58 -22.55 17.52
CA THR A 239 -20.75 -23.62 16.91
C THR A 239 -21.55 -24.54 16.00
N GLU A 240 -22.87 -24.38 15.93
CA GLU A 240 -23.78 -25.22 15.15
C GLU A 240 -23.73 -24.86 13.67
N ASN A 241 -23.49 -25.84 12.80
CA ASN A 241 -23.57 -25.64 11.35
C ASN A 241 -25.03 -25.59 10.91
N LEU A 242 -25.53 -24.41 10.54
CA LEU A 242 -26.91 -24.17 10.07
C LEU A 242 -27.19 -24.75 8.68
N PHE A 243 -26.17 -25.16 7.95
CA PHE A 243 -26.26 -25.68 6.59
C PHE A 243 -25.95 -27.19 6.52
N GLU A 244 -26.04 -27.90 7.65
CA GLU A 244 -25.77 -29.31 7.68
C GLU A 244 -26.65 -30.07 6.65
N GLY A 245 -26.05 -31.00 5.90
CA GLY A 245 -26.72 -31.75 4.85
C GLY A 245 -26.81 -31.07 3.48
N LYS A 246 -26.38 -29.82 3.33
CA LYS A 246 -26.19 -29.15 2.04
C LYS A 246 -24.77 -29.41 1.50
N SER A 247 -24.65 -29.44 0.17
CA SER A 247 -23.33 -29.51 -0.47
C SER A 247 -22.60 -28.18 -0.33
N GLU A 248 -21.28 -28.23 -0.32
CA GLU A 248 -20.42 -27.05 -0.26
C GLU A 248 -20.76 -26.02 -1.36
N ALA A 249 -21.01 -26.49 -2.59
CA ALA A 249 -21.39 -25.63 -3.71
C ALA A 249 -22.75 -24.93 -3.51
N GLU A 250 -23.69 -25.56 -2.86
CA GLU A 250 -25.01 -24.95 -2.55
C GLU A 250 -24.84 -23.87 -1.46
N VAL A 251 -24.02 -24.13 -0.44
CA VAL A 251 -23.75 -23.19 0.63
C VAL A 251 -22.99 -21.98 0.07
N GLU A 252 -21.93 -22.20 -0.70
CA GLU A 252 -21.15 -21.14 -1.34
C GLU A 252 -22.06 -20.27 -2.23
N LYS A 253 -22.84 -20.87 -3.10
CA LYS A 253 -23.75 -20.13 -3.99
C LYS A 253 -24.75 -19.27 -3.22
N TYR A 254 -25.29 -19.79 -2.12
CA TYR A 254 -26.23 -19.06 -1.26
C TYR A 254 -25.52 -17.87 -0.59
N LEU A 255 -24.39 -18.11 0.05
CA LEU A 255 -23.63 -17.08 0.79
C LEU A 255 -23.04 -15.99 -0.12
N ARG A 256 -22.74 -16.32 -1.38
CA ARG A 256 -22.38 -15.31 -2.39
C ARG A 256 -23.57 -14.47 -2.87
N GLY A 257 -24.80 -14.93 -2.61
CA GLY A 257 -26.03 -14.24 -2.99
C GLY A 257 -26.61 -13.30 -1.93
N ILE A 258 -26.08 -13.31 -0.72
CA ILE A 258 -26.52 -12.44 0.39
C ILE A 258 -25.38 -11.58 0.90
N SER A 259 -25.70 -10.39 1.43
CA SER A 259 -24.67 -9.55 2.08
C SER A 259 -24.29 -10.10 3.47
N TYR A 260 -23.10 -9.75 3.94
CA TYR A 260 -22.70 -10.16 5.29
C TYR A 260 -23.60 -9.56 6.39
N PRO A 261 -24.06 -8.31 6.35
CA PRO A 261 -25.06 -7.82 7.31
C PRO A 261 -26.37 -8.61 7.30
N ASP A 262 -26.86 -9.07 6.13
CA ASP A 262 -28.05 -9.92 6.06
C ASP A 262 -27.76 -11.29 6.69
N PHE A 263 -26.59 -11.87 6.44
CA PHE A 263 -26.16 -13.09 7.11
C PHE A 263 -26.14 -12.94 8.64
N LEU A 264 -25.62 -11.83 9.14
CA LEU A 264 -25.58 -11.55 10.59
C LEU A 264 -26.98 -11.47 11.19
N ARG A 265 -27.93 -10.85 10.49
CA ARG A 265 -29.34 -10.77 10.93
C ARG A 265 -30.05 -12.13 10.85
N ASP A 266 -30.03 -12.73 9.67
CA ASP A 266 -30.90 -13.85 9.34
C ASP A 266 -30.39 -15.18 9.92
N HIS A 267 -29.07 -15.34 10.04
CA HIS A 267 -28.42 -16.56 10.51
C HIS A 267 -27.66 -16.35 11.82
N GLY A 268 -27.06 -15.19 12.01
CA GLY A 268 -26.37 -14.85 13.25
C GLY A 268 -27.29 -14.41 14.38
N GLY A 269 -28.53 -14.01 14.08
CA GLY A 269 -29.50 -13.55 15.06
C GLY A 269 -29.14 -12.23 15.74
N LEU A 270 -28.27 -11.41 15.10
CA LEU A 270 -27.83 -10.14 15.66
C LEU A 270 -28.92 -9.07 15.54
N THR A 271 -29.01 -8.25 16.58
CA THR A 271 -29.79 -7.01 16.53
C THR A 271 -29.09 -5.97 15.64
N GLU A 272 -29.82 -4.95 15.19
CA GLU A 272 -29.29 -3.96 14.25
C GLU A 272 -28.08 -3.19 14.81
N ASP A 273 -28.10 -2.83 16.08
CA ASP A 273 -26.99 -2.14 16.75
C ASP A 273 -25.74 -3.04 16.93
N ALA A 274 -25.91 -4.37 17.00
CA ALA A 274 -24.82 -5.32 16.98
C ALA A 274 -24.29 -5.53 15.54
N VAL A 275 -25.15 -5.56 14.53
CA VAL A 275 -24.73 -5.61 13.11
C VAL A 275 -23.88 -4.41 12.73
N GLN A 276 -24.25 -3.22 13.20
CA GLN A 276 -23.53 -1.97 12.92
C GLN A 276 -22.06 -2.01 13.35
N LEU A 277 -21.69 -2.81 14.34
CA LEU A 277 -20.29 -2.97 14.75
C LEU A 277 -19.39 -3.49 13.63
N PHE A 278 -19.94 -4.21 12.68
CA PHE A 278 -19.21 -4.83 11.58
C PHE A 278 -19.11 -3.96 10.33
N ASP A 279 -19.93 -2.90 10.21
CA ASP A 279 -20.11 -2.14 8.96
C ASP A 279 -18.83 -1.68 8.28
N LYS A 280 -17.80 -1.30 9.06
CA LYS A 280 -16.57 -0.70 8.54
C LYS A 280 -15.32 -1.53 8.77
N LEU A 281 -15.42 -2.74 9.30
CA LEU A 281 -14.24 -3.54 9.65
C LEU A 281 -13.33 -3.84 8.45
N LEU A 282 -13.91 -4.16 7.29
CA LEU A 282 -13.14 -4.43 6.06
C LEU A 282 -13.02 -3.22 5.11
N HIS A 283 -13.54 -2.05 5.49
CA HIS A 283 -13.51 -0.86 4.63
C HIS A 283 -12.08 -0.48 4.21
N GLY A 284 -11.11 -0.59 5.11
CA GLY A 284 -9.71 -0.30 4.80
C GLY A 284 -9.08 -1.25 3.77
N GLY A 285 -9.54 -2.49 3.70
CA GLY A 285 -9.04 -3.49 2.75
C GLY A 285 -9.80 -3.52 1.43
N TRP A 286 -11.12 -3.44 1.49
CA TRP A 286 -11.99 -3.59 0.30
C TRP A 286 -12.45 -2.25 -0.31
N GLY A 287 -12.33 -1.14 0.43
CA GLY A 287 -12.76 0.19 -0.04
C GLY A 287 -14.28 0.38 -0.12
N VAL A 288 -15.06 -0.58 0.38
CA VAL A 288 -16.52 -0.56 0.38
C VAL A 288 -17.06 -0.93 1.76
N GLU A 289 -18.29 -0.56 2.03
CA GLU A 289 -19.00 -0.96 3.25
C GLU A 289 -19.39 -2.45 3.20
N MET A 290 -19.56 -3.05 4.36
CA MET A 290 -19.84 -4.48 4.52
C MET A 290 -21.10 -4.95 3.75
N ARG A 291 -22.09 -4.08 3.57
CA ARG A 291 -23.31 -4.38 2.78
C ARG A 291 -23.04 -4.62 1.29
N ALA A 292 -21.88 -4.20 0.78
CA ALA A 292 -21.47 -4.43 -0.61
C ALA A 292 -20.67 -5.72 -0.78
N LEU A 293 -20.35 -6.42 0.31
CA LEU A 293 -19.62 -7.67 0.31
C LEU A 293 -20.58 -8.83 0.57
N SER A 294 -20.40 -9.94 -0.15
CA SER A 294 -21.15 -11.16 0.12
C SER A 294 -20.72 -11.80 1.43
N ALA A 295 -21.61 -12.53 2.06
CA ALA A 295 -21.30 -13.28 3.27
C ALA A 295 -20.12 -14.23 3.06
N MET A 296 -20.01 -14.87 1.88
CA MET A 296 -18.92 -15.79 1.57
C MET A 296 -17.57 -15.07 1.55
N GLU A 297 -17.44 -13.94 0.85
CA GLU A 297 -16.20 -13.16 0.79
C GLU A 297 -15.71 -12.75 2.18
N VAL A 298 -16.62 -12.28 3.02
CA VAL A 298 -16.30 -11.82 4.37
C VAL A 298 -15.88 -12.98 5.28
N LEU A 299 -16.55 -14.13 5.18
CA LEU A 299 -16.20 -15.34 5.92
C LEU A 299 -14.87 -15.96 5.42
N GLU A 300 -14.58 -15.88 4.12
CA GLU A 300 -13.28 -16.27 3.55
C GLU A 300 -12.15 -15.38 4.08
N ASP A 301 -12.40 -14.09 4.28
CA ASP A 301 -11.47 -13.16 4.94
C ASP A 301 -11.31 -13.43 6.47
N GLY A 302 -12.06 -14.37 7.02
CA GLY A 302 -11.90 -14.87 8.37
C GLY A 302 -12.76 -14.19 9.43
N LEU A 303 -13.72 -13.33 9.07
CA LEU A 303 -14.61 -12.69 10.03
C LEU A 303 -15.53 -13.70 10.75
N PRO A 304 -16.13 -13.33 11.90
CA PRO A 304 -16.98 -14.20 12.71
C PRO A 304 -18.16 -14.80 11.95
N GLY A 305 -18.64 -15.97 12.42
CA GLY A 305 -19.77 -16.71 11.83
C GLY A 305 -19.36 -17.93 11.00
N ARG A 306 -18.06 -18.21 10.85
CA ARG A 306 -17.55 -19.35 10.10
C ARG A 306 -18.11 -20.72 10.57
N PRO A 307 -18.21 -21.01 11.89
CA PRO A 307 -18.80 -22.26 12.37
C PRO A 307 -20.26 -22.44 11.94
N LEU A 308 -21.04 -21.36 11.85
CA LEU A 308 -22.44 -21.40 11.41
C LEU A 308 -22.64 -21.93 9.98
N VAL A 309 -21.58 -21.88 9.16
CA VAL A 309 -21.58 -22.35 7.77
C VAL A 309 -20.71 -23.58 7.56
N GLY A 310 -20.27 -24.22 8.65
CA GLY A 310 -19.41 -25.42 8.58
C GLY A 310 -17.95 -25.15 8.24
N LEU A 311 -17.52 -23.90 8.22
CA LEU A 311 -16.12 -23.55 8.06
C LEU A 311 -15.41 -23.61 9.42
N PRO A 312 -14.14 -24.07 9.47
CA PRO A 312 -13.40 -24.06 10.73
C PRO A 312 -13.26 -22.62 11.22
N PRO A 313 -13.24 -22.39 12.56
CA PRO A 313 -12.91 -21.09 13.13
C PRO A 313 -11.54 -20.64 12.62
N THR A 314 -11.33 -19.35 12.54
CA THR A 314 -10.01 -18.81 12.20
C THR A 314 -9.05 -19.17 13.33
N GLU A 315 -8.04 -20.01 13.03
CA GLU A 315 -7.09 -20.45 14.04
C GLU A 315 -6.15 -19.31 14.43
N GLY A 316 -6.17 -18.98 15.72
CA GLY A 316 -5.20 -18.10 16.35
C GLY A 316 -5.23 -16.64 15.88
N ARG A 317 -4.28 -15.84 16.38
CA ARG A 317 -4.01 -14.50 15.87
C ARG A 317 -3.55 -14.61 14.42
N TRP A 318 -4.22 -13.89 13.54
CA TRP A 318 -3.88 -13.81 12.14
C TRP A 318 -2.39 -13.44 11.95
N ASP A 319 -1.60 -14.39 11.50
CA ASP A 319 -0.21 -14.17 11.14
C ASP A 319 -0.11 -13.86 9.65
N TYR A 320 -0.12 -12.56 9.34
CA TYR A 320 0.06 -12.12 7.96
C TYR A 320 1.53 -12.36 7.56
N PRO A 321 1.81 -13.38 6.74
CA PRO A 321 3.19 -13.83 6.50
C PRO A 321 3.95 -12.95 5.51
N ALA A 322 3.47 -11.72 5.21
CA ALA A 322 4.12 -10.83 4.29
C ALA A 322 5.55 -10.49 4.72
N ALA A 323 6.46 -10.53 3.77
CA ALA A 323 7.77 -9.93 3.91
C ALA A 323 7.73 -8.43 3.60
N MET A 324 8.70 -7.67 4.07
CA MET A 324 8.84 -6.25 3.73
C MET A 324 10.27 -5.76 3.94
N TRP A 325 10.66 -4.75 3.18
CA TRP A 325 11.83 -3.94 3.48
C TRP A 325 11.50 -2.83 4.48
N PRO A 326 12.50 -2.23 5.13
CA PRO A 326 12.29 -1.11 6.05
C PRO A 326 11.60 0.11 5.44
N ASP A 327 11.73 0.31 4.14
CA ASP A 327 11.08 1.37 3.34
C ASP A 327 9.95 0.84 2.46
N GLY A 328 9.46 -0.37 2.77
CA GLY A 328 8.43 -1.04 1.96
C GLY A 328 8.90 -1.36 0.55
N ASN A 329 7.97 -1.45 -0.38
CA ASN A 329 8.25 -1.83 -1.77
C ASN A 329 9.01 -0.74 -2.56
N ALA A 330 9.34 0.40 -1.95
CA ALA A 330 10.29 1.35 -2.51
C ALA A 330 11.66 0.69 -2.77
N SER A 331 12.09 -0.22 -1.88
CA SER A 331 13.30 -1.03 -2.11
C SER A 331 13.21 -1.89 -3.36
N LEU A 332 12.04 -2.46 -3.69
CA LEU A 332 11.87 -3.20 -4.94
C LEU A 332 12.04 -2.31 -6.17
N ALA A 333 11.44 -1.11 -6.16
CA ALA A 333 11.63 -0.15 -7.24
C ALA A 333 13.11 0.28 -7.36
N ARG A 334 13.75 0.58 -6.24
CA ARG A 334 15.18 0.94 -6.19
C ARG A 334 16.07 -0.18 -6.72
N LEU A 335 15.81 -1.42 -6.34
CA LEU A 335 16.54 -2.58 -6.83
C LEU A 335 16.42 -2.73 -8.35
N GLN A 336 15.21 -2.53 -8.90
CA GLN A 336 14.99 -2.55 -10.34
C GLN A 336 15.78 -1.43 -11.05
N VAL A 337 15.74 -0.20 -10.53
CA VAL A 337 16.49 0.93 -11.10
C VAL A 337 17.99 0.67 -11.04
N ALA A 338 18.53 0.19 -9.91
CA ALA A 338 19.96 -0.13 -9.78
C ALA A 338 20.42 -1.21 -10.79
N LYS A 339 19.56 -2.17 -11.11
CA LYS A 339 19.86 -3.20 -12.13
C LYS A 339 19.71 -2.69 -13.56
N LEU A 340 18.78 -1.79 -13.84
CA LEU A 340 18.60 -1.16 -15.15
C LEU A 340 19.69 -0.14 -15.46
N ILE A 341 20.09 0.64 -14.45
CA ILE A 341 21.04 1.74 -14.53
C ILE A 341 22.08 1.56 -13.42
N PRO A 342 23.06 0.64 -13.58
CA PRO A 342 24.00 0.29 -12.51
C PRO A 342 24.83 1.46 -11.95
N GLY A 343 25.01 2.52 -12.75
CA GLY A 343 25.73 3.73 -12.33
C GLY A 343 25.04 4.50 -11.20
N VAL A 344 23.74 4.32 -11.02
CA VAL A 344 22.95 5.03 -9.99
C VAL A 344 23.31 4.55 -8.57
N ALA A 345 23.55 3.26 -8.38
CA ALA A 345 23.89 2.68 -7.08
C ALA A 345 24.68 1.37 -7.28
N PRO A 346 25.98 1.45 -7.57
CA PRO A 346 26.81 0.28 -7.83
C PRO A 346 26.84 -0.68 -6.62
N GLY A 347 26.76 -1.99 -6.91
CA GLY A 347 26.82 -3.03 -5.87
C GLY A 347 25.52 -3.23 -5.07
N THR A 348 24.42 -2.63 -5.50
CA THR A 348 23.12 -2.81 -4.84
C THR A 348 22.59 -4.24 -5.04
N THR A 349 22.16 -4.87 -3.94
CA THR A 349 21.51 -6.17 -3.86
C THR A 349 20.18 -6.06 -3.12
N ALA A 350 19.38 -7.11 -3.10
CA ALA A 350 18.12 -7.14 -2.34
C ALA A 350 18.33 -6.92 -0.82
N ASP A 351 19.49 -7.35 -0.29
CA ASP A 351 19.80 -7.25 1.15
C ASP A 351 20.23 -5.85 1.58
N ASN A 352 20.87 -5.07 0.68
CA ASN A 352 21.43 -3.77 1.02
C ASN A 352 20.67 -2.58 0.41
N VAL A 353 19.70 -2.80 -0.47
CA VAL A 353 19.02 -1.76 -1.25
C VAL A 353 18.36 -0.69 -0.37
N ALA A 354 17.81 -1.07 0.78
CA ALA A 354 17.18 -0.14 1.70
C ALA A 354 18.17 0.90 2.26
N LEU A 355 19.44 0.56 2.36
CA LEU A 355 20.52 1.44 2.84
C LEU A 355 21.39 1.99 1.72
N ALA A 356 21.22 1.53 0.48
CA ALA A 356 22.01 1.95 -0.66
C ALA A 356 21.78 3.45 -0.96
N LYS A 357 22.89 4.16 -1.24
CA LYS A 357 22.85 5.56 -1.63
C LYS A 357 22.69 5.65 -3.14
N PHE A 358 21.70 6.40 -3.59
CA PHE A 358 21.38 6.56 -5.01
C PHE A 358 21.85 7.91 -5.53
N ASP A 359 22.60 7.88 -6.63
CA ASP A 359 22.97 9.09 -7.38
C ASP A 359 21.91 9.36 -8.45
N TYR A 360 21.00 10.29 -8.17
CA TYR A 360 19.93 10.67 -9.10
C TYR A 360 20.47 11.37 -10.36
N THR A 361 21.69 11.91 -10.34
CA THR A 361 22.29 12.53 -11.53
C THR A 361 22.66 11.50 -12.60
N ALA A 362 22.82 10.24 -12.20
CA ALA A 362 23.11 9.13 -13.10
C ALA A 362 21.88 8.51 -13.77
N LEU A 363 20.66 8.96 -13.43
CA LEU A 363 19.42 8.38 -13.97
C LEU A 363 19.24 8.65 -15.48
N ASP A 364 19.63 9.82 -15.98
CA ASP A 364 19.37 10.26 -17.36
C ASP A 364 20.64 10.70 -18.10
N LEU A 365 21.71 9.91 -18.01
CA LEU A 365 22.96 10.19 -18.73
C LEU A 365 22.83 9.81 -20.22
N PRO A 366 23.28 10.67 -21.16
CA PRO A 366 23.12 10.47 -22.61
C PRO A 366 23.71 9.14 -23.13
N ASP A 367 24.80 8.67 -22.53
CA ASP A 367 25.54 7.49 -22.99
C ASP A 367 25.03 6.17 -22.40
N THR A 368 24.00 6.21 -21.53
CA THR A 368 23.42 4.99 -20.96
C THR A 368 22.34 4.40 -21.88
N ARG A 369 22.26 3.06 -21.90
CA ARG A 369 21.24 2.34 -22.69
C ARG A 369 19.85 2.47 -22.12
N VAL A 370 19.73 2.54 -20.82
CA VAL A 370 18.47 2.79 -20.11
C VAL A 370 18.57 4.13 -19.42
N ARG A 371 17.59 4.98 -19.64
CA ARG A 371 17.50 6.32 -19.07
C ARG A 371 16.17 6.47 -18.36
N LEU A 372 16.18 7.12 -17.22
CA LEU A 372 14.98 7.42 -16.44
C LEU A 372 14.94 8.93 -16.22
N ARG A 373 13.99 9.57 -16.88
CA ARG A 373 13.79 11.02 -16.86
C ARG A 373 12.64 11.35 -15.93
N LEU A 374 12.97 11.99 -14.81
CA LEU A 374 12.00 12.47 -13.81
C LEU A 374 11.37 13.79 -14.25
N SER A 375 10.30 14.21 -13.55
CA SER A 375 9.58 15.47 -13.80
C SER A 375 9.20 15.65 -15.26
N SER A 376 8.80 14.57 -15.93
CA SER A 376 8.52 14.50 -17.36
C SER A 376 7.15 13.86 -17.60
N THR A 377 6.15 14.72 -17.80
CA THR A 377 4.75 14.28 -17.99
C THR A 377 4.48 14.02 -19.46
N VAL A 378 4.18 12.78 -19.83
CA VAL A 378 3.74 12.45 -21.18
C VAL A 378 2.36 13.06 -21.41
N VAL A 379 2.23 13.82 -22.51
CA VAL A 379 1.01 14.53 -22.89
C VAL A 379 0.38 13.98 -24.16
N ASN A 380 1.13 13.26 -24.97
CA ASN A 380 0.62 12.62 -26.19
C ASN A 380 1.46 11.41 -26.58
N ALA A 381 0.81 10.40 -27.18
CA ALA A 381 1.45 9.29 -27.86
C ALA A 381 0.66 9.01 -29.15
N THR A 382 1.32 9.07 -30.30
CA THR A 382 0.67 8.95 -31.61
C THR A 382 1.43 7.95 -32.46
N ASP A 383 0.71 7.01 -33.07
CA ASP A 383 1.27 6.10 -34.05
C ASP A 383 1.72 6.87 -35.32
N THR A 384 2.85 6.46 -35.86
CA THR A 384 3.42 6.94 -37.10
C THR A 384 3.84 5.75 -37.96
N ASP A 385 4.15 5.99 -39.23
CA ASP A 385 4.59 4.92 -40.14
C ASP A 385 5.86 4.20 -39.65
N ASP A 386 6.71 4.89 -38.88
CA ASP A 386 8.00 4.38 -38.42
C ASP A 386 7.99 3.95 -36.91
N GLY A 387 6.85 4.04 -36.22
CA GLY A 387 6.72 3.70 -34.80
C GLY A 387 5.77 4.60 -34.02
N VAL A 388 6.13 4.96 -32.78
CA VAL A 388 5.29 5.81 -31.91
C VAL A 388 6.01 7.09 -31.56
N GLN A 389 5.39 8.23 -31.87
CA GLN A 389 5.85 9.53 -31.37
C GLN A 389 5.28 9.77 -29.97
N VAL A 390 6.17 9.97 -28.99
CA VAL A 390 5.80 10.31 -27.63
C VAL A 390 6.20 11.75 -27.33
N SER A 391 5.22 12.57 -26.97
CA SER A 391 5.43 13.97 -26.57
C SER A 391 5.26 14.11 -25.06
N TYR A 392 6.15 14.86 -24.42
CA TYR A 392 6.10 15.10 -22.98
C TYR A 392 6.49 16.54 -22.67
N VAL A 393 6.05 17.02 -21.52
CA VAL A 393 6.46 18.31 -20.94
C VAL A 393 7.36 18.05 -19.72
N THR A 394 8.44 18.82 -19.62
CA THR A 394 9.30 18.80 -18.45
C THR A 394 8.94 19.96 -17.53
N VAL A 395 8.83 19.69 -16.23
CA VAL A 395 8.73 20.74 -15.23
C VAL A 395 10.15 21.17 -14.86
N SER A 396 10.54 22.33 -15.36
CA SER A 396 11.80 22.96 -14.90
C SER A 396 11.51 23.70 -13.60
N TYR A 397 12.01 23.21 -12.49
CA TYR A 397 12.02 23.98 -11.24
C TYR A 397 13.09 25.07 -11.35
N THR A 398 12.76 26.18 -11.97
CA THR A 398 13.55 27.40 -11.80
C THR A 398 13.20 27.97 -10.43
N HIS A 399 14.13 27.84 -9.51
CA HIS A 399 14.11 28.59 -8.26
C HIS A 399 14.34 30.07 -8.51
#